data_d08e9ffacb54d66d8d28794127d26ffb
#
_entry.id   d08e9ffacb54d66d8d28794127d26ffb
#
_cell.length_a   1.000
_cell.length_b   1.000
_cell.length_c   1.000
_cell.angle_alpha   90.00
_cell.angle_beta   90.00
_cell.angle_gamma   90.00
#
_symmetry.space_group_name_H-M   'P 1'
#
loop_
_entity.id
_entity.type
_entity.pdbx_description
1 polymer ?
#
loop_
_entity_poly.entity_id
_entity_poly.type
_entity_poly.pdbx_seq_one_letter_code
_entity_poly.pdbx_strand_id
1 'polypeptide(L)'
;MNQTHFCPTGERQLTAFLENRLSKEDRTSFLAHSQTCSLCQSELDLWHQLNQLPAASPGPYFKQDFDAMLARQSRPQQQPARPTLTWIAAAAALAIGSFFAGSYSRSAQSSPEITELRQELRSMRNVVAMSLLQQQSAVERLRGVNYSGRLDNPDDSVVAALVQTLRSDSSVDVRLAAADALRKYTSRPNVRQSISEALTVQDSPLVQLALIDELVELRDRQAANAFRRLATQSDLDPNVKSRLSKAIEELQVQ
;
A
#
# COMPACT_ATOMS: atom_id res chain seq x y z
N MET A 1 -12.70 27.82 7.46
CA MET A 1 -11.41 28.43 7.80
C MET A 1 -10.97 27.85 9.15
N ASN A 2 -10.27 26.72 9.14
CA ASN A 2 -9.63 26.18 10.34
C ASN A 2 -8.12 26.25 10.09
N GLN A 3 -7.53 27.35 10.54
CA GLN A 3 -6.08 27.42 10.69
C GLN A 3 -5.76 26.52 11.89
N THR A 4 -5.21 25.34 11.65
CA THR A 4 -4.51 24.56 12.67
C THR A 4 -3.30 25.38 13.07
N HIS A 5 -3.42 26.13 14.17
CA HIS A 5 -2.31 26.88 14.76
C HIS A 5 -1.33 25.84 15.37
N PHE A 6 -0.36 25.43 14.59
CA PHE A 6 0.77 24.65 15.09
C PHE A 6 1.68 25.59 15.88
N CYS A 7 2.11 25.16 17.08
CA CYS A 7 3.14 25.84 17.84
C CYS A 7 4.51 25.46 17.27
N PRO A 8 5.29 26.42 16.71
CA PRO A 8 6.58 26.10 16.07
C PRO A 8 7.61 25.47 17.02
N THR A 9 7.52 25.76 18.32
CA THR A 9 8.38 25.18 19.37
C THR A 9 7.89 23.74 19.68
N GLY A 10 6.58 23.55 19.76
CA GLY A 10 5.97 22.23 20.01
C GLY A 10 6.28 21.26 18.89
N GLU A 11 6.11 21.65 17.63
CA GLU A 11 6.35 20.78 16.47
C GLU A 11 7.78 20.21 16.44
N ARG A 12 8.78 21.02 16.77
CA ARG A 12 10.19 20.60 16.74
C ARG A 12 10.61 19.74 17.95
N GLN A 13 10.07 20.03 19.13
CA GLN A 13 10.55 19.45 20.39
C GLN A 13 9.64 18.37 20.96
N LEU A 14 8.35 18.35 20.60
CA LEU A 14 7.40 17.40 21.17
C LEU A 14 7.79 15.95 20.89
N THR A 15 8.09 15.60 19.64
CA THR A 15 8.48 14.24 19.27
C THR A 15 9.75 13.81 20.03
N ALA A 16 10.77 14.69 20.06
CA ALA A 16 12.02 14.41 20.75
C ALA A 16 11.83 14.32 22.28
N PHE A 17 10.87 15.09 22.84
CA PHE A 17 10.47 15.00 24.23
C PHE A 17 9.81 13.65 24.57
N LEU A 18 8.86 13.23 23.74
CA LEU A 18 8.14 11.96 23.90
C LEU A 18 9.05 10.74 23.76
N GLU A 19 10.03 10.81 22.84
CA GLU A 19 11.04 9.77 22.65
C GLU A 19 12.21 9.83 23.65
N ASN A 20 12.15 10.76 24.62
CA ASN A 20 13.17 10.98 25.65
C ASN A 20 14.57 11.31 25.07
N ARG A 21 14.60 11.98 23.90
CA ARG A 21 15.85 12.34 23.17
C ARG A 21 16.31 13.78 23.39
N LEU A 22 15.56 14.58 24.17
CA LEU A 22 15.98 15.96 24.51
C LEU A 22 17.08 15.98 25.58
N SER A 23 17.95 16.98 25.49
CA SER A 23 18.90 17.33 26.54
C SER A 23 18.13 17.74 27.83
N LYS A 24 18.79 17.73 28.98
CA LYS A 24 18.17 18.17 30.24
C LYS A 24 17.70 19.63 30.17
N GLU A 25 18.50 20.49 29.53
CA GLU A 25 18.20 21.91 29.38
C GLU A 25 17.02 22.14 28.42
N ASP A 26 17.01 21.47 27.28
CA ASP A 26 15.90 21.56 26.31
C ASP A 26 14.60 21.00 26.87
N ARG A 27 14.69 19.95 27.69
CA ARG A 27 13.53 19.36 28.36
C ARG A 27 12.89 20.31 29.36
N THR A 28 13.71 21.01 30.16
CA THR A 28 13.21 22.01 31.13
C THR A 28 12.61 23.22 30.40
N SER A 29 13.23 23.66 29.32
CA SER A 29 12.72 24.73 28.46
C SER A 29 11.38 24.37 27.81
N PHE A 30 11.27 23.15 27.28
CA PHE A 30 10.02 22.67 26.67
C PHE A 30 8.89 22.53 27.71
N LEU A 31 9.17 22.04 28.90
CA LEU A 31 8.18 21.93 29.99
C LEU A 31 7.71 23.32 30.46
N ALA A 32 8.61 24.30 30.58
CA ALA A 32 8.22 25.67 30.88
C ALA A 32 7.34 26.29 29.80
N HIS A 33 7.67 26.04 28.52
CA HIS A 33 6.84 26.46 27.40
C HIS A 33 5.45 25.80 27.41
N SER A 34 5.37 24.50 27.67
CA SER A 34 4.10 23.78 27.67
C SER A 34 3.12 24.26 28.75
N GLN A 35 3.62 24.85 29.86
CA GLN A 35 2.76 25.45 30.88
C GLN A 35 2.06 26.74 30.43
N THR A 36 2.60 27.42 29.43
CA THR A 36 2.08 28.70 28.94
C THR A 36 1.40 28.58 27.57
N CYS A 37 1.61 27.49 26.84
CA CYS A 37 1.08 27.27 25.50
C CYS A 37 -0.05 26.22 25.53
N SER A 38 -1.28 26.65 25.31
CA SER A 38 -2.46 25.77 25.32
C SER A 38 -2.40 24.66 24.25
N LEU A 39 -1.75 24.90 23.11
CA LEU A 39 -1.58 23.90 22.07
C LEU A 39 -0.65 22.77 22.51
N CYS A 40 0.50 23.09 23.10
CA CYS A 40 1.43 22.09 23.60
C CYS A 40 0.85 21.32 24.80
N GLN A 41 0.03 21.99 25.61
CA GLN A 41 -0.66 21.36 26.72
C GLN A 41 -1.69 20.34 26.25
N SER A 42 -2.53 20.69 25.28
CA SER A 42 -3.54 19.77 24.74
C SER A 42 -2.90 18.53 24.07
N GLU A 43 -1.77 18.70 23.39
CA GLU A 43 -1.03 17.58 22.78
C GLU A 43 -0.42 16.66 23.85
N LEU A 44 0.14 17.21 24.93
CA LEU A 44 0.65 16.41 26.03
C LEU A 44 -0.46 15.68 26.79
N ASP A 45 -1.61 16.31 27.01
CA ASP A 45 -2.76 15.70 27.64
C ASP A 45 -3.31 14.54 26.80
N LEU A 46 -3.40 14.71 25.48
CA LEU A 46 -3.79 13.64 24.57
C LEU A 46 -2.81 12.46 24.64
N TRP A 47 -1.51 12.75 24.66
CA TRP A 47 -0.50 11.71 24.77
C TRP A 47 -0.57 10.97 26.11
N HIS A 48 -0.83 11.69 27.23
CA HIS A 48 -1.05 11.07 28.53
C HIS A 48 -2.28 10.16 28.54
N GLN A 49 -3.38 10.57 27.90
CA GLN A 49 -4.58 9.75 27.76
C GLN A 49 -4.30 8.48 26.94
N LEU A 50 -3.57 8.60 25.82
CA LEU A 50 -3.18 7.46 25.00
C LEU A 50 -2.30 6.47 25.75
N ASN A 51 -1.38 6.98 26.57
CA ASN A 51 -0.45 6.15 27.35
C ASN A 51 -1.12 5.44 28.55
N GLN A 52 -2.31 5.91 28.96
CA GLN A 52 -3.13 5.26 30.00
C GLN A 52 -4.03 4.15 29.43
N LEU A 53 -4.15 4.06 28.09
CA LEU A 53 -4.89 2.96 27.48
C LEU A 53 -4.20 1.64 27.83
N PRO A 54 -4.96 0.62 28.28
CA PRO A 54 -4.38 -0.68 28.55
C PRO A 54 -3.72 -1.22 27.28
N ALA A 55 -2.42 -1.53 27.38
CA ALA A 55 -1.72 -2.20 26.29
C ALA A 55 -2.47 -3.50 25.96
N ALA A 56 -2.89 -3.65 24.71
CA ALA A 56 -3.54 -4.88 24.29
C ALA A 56 -2.59 -6.05 24.57
N SER A 57 -2.91 -6.87 25.54
CA SER A 57 -2.14 -8.08 25.82
C SER A 57 -2.22 -8.99 24.60
N PRO A 58 -1.09 -9.46 24.07
CA PRO A 58 -1.12 -10.44 23.00
C PRO A 58 -1.97 -11.64 23.43
N GLY A 59 -2.82 -12.15 22.52
CA GLY A 59 -3.68 -13.28 22.82
C GLY A 59 -2.90 -14.51 23.31
N PRO A 60 -3.54 -15.44 24.04
CA PRO A 60 -2.86 -16.55 24.70
C PRO A 60 -2.07 -17.44 23.72
N TYR A 61 -2.40 -17.43 22.47
CA TYR A 61 -1.72 -18.21 21.42
C TYR A 61 -0.53 -17.48 20.75
N PHE A 62 -0.40 -16.16 20.93
CA PHE A 62 0.65 -15.38 20.29
C PHE A 62 2.05 -15.89 20.62
N LYS A 63 2.29 -16.21 21.90
CA LYS A 63 3.60 -16.73 22.34
C LYS A 63 3.92 -18.09 21.71
N GLN A 64 2.92 -18.98 21.63
CA GLN A 64 3.09 -20.30 21.02
C GLN A 64 3.39 -20.21 19.52
N ASP A 65 2.68 -19.33 18.81
CA ASP A 65 2.89 -19.11 17.38
C ASP A 65 4.24 -18.47 17.10
N PHE A 66 4.66 -17.51 17.94
CA PHE A 66 5.95 -16.85 17.86
C PHE A 66 7.11 -17.84 18.14
N ASP A 67 6.99 -18.62 19.22
CA ASP A 67 8.01 -19.64 19.57
C ASP A 67 8.09 -20.74 18.48
N ALA A 68 6.96 -21.13 17.89
CA ALA A 68 6.92 -22.07 16.77
C ALA A 68 7.58 -21.49 15.50
N MET A 69 7.41 -20.20 15.24
CA MET A 69 8.06 -19.50 14.14
C MET A 69 9.57 -19.44 14.34
N LEU A 70 10.05 -19.09 15.54
CA LEU A 70 11.48 -19.11 15.89
C LEU A 70 12.10 -20.50 15.81
N ALA A 71 11.38 -21.54 16.27
CA ALA A 71 11.85 -22.92 16.20
C ALA A 71 12.01 -23.44 14.76
N ARG A 72 11.20 -22.93 13.83
CA ARG A 72 11.35 -23.25 12.39
C ARG A 72 12.59 -22.62 11.78
N GLN A 73 12.98 -21.44 12.27
CA GLN A 73 14.12 -20.69 11.76
C GLN A 73 15.45 -21.16 12.36
N SER A 74 15.44 -21.78 13.55
CA SER A 74 16.61 -22.23 14.30
C SER A 74 16.95 -23.72 14.13
N ARG A 75 16.35 -24.44 13.17
CA ARG A 75 16.77 -25.82 12.91
C ARG A 75 18.21 -25.85 12.43
N PRO A 76 19.16 -26.42 13.23
CA PRO A 76 20.53 -26.58 12.76
C PRO A 76 20.53 -27.53 11.57
N GLN A 77 21.16 -27.12 10.51
CA GLN A 77 21.40 -27.96 9.33
C GLN A 77 22.29 -29.12 9.75
N GLN A 78 21.69 -30.27 10.04
CA GLN A 78 22.44 -31.49 10.37
C GLN A 78 23.28 -31.86 9.15
N GLN A 79 24.60 -31.75 9.30
CA GLN A 79 25.57 -32.25 8.31
C GLN A 79 25.44 -33.78 8.25
N PRO A 80 25.21 -34.38 7.09
CA PRO A 80 25.14 -35.82 6.96
C PRO A 80 26.52 -36.44 7.19
N ALA A 81 26.59 -37.44 8.07
CA ALA A 81 27.76 -38.27 8.27
C ALA A 81 28.16 -38.91 6.93
N ARG A 82 29.49 -38.92 6.62
CA ARG A 82 30.06 -39.43 5.37
C ARG A 82 29.90 -40.97 5.29
N PRO A 83 29.11 -41.51 4.35
CA PRO A 83 29.05 -42.95 4.11
C PRO A 83 30.20 -43.42 3.22
N THR A 84 30.73 -44.60 3.49
CA THR A 84 31.80 -45.26 2.75
C THR A 84 31.38 -45.64 1.32
N LEU A 85 32.34 -45.60 0.40
CA LEU A 85 32.22 -45.41 -1.05
C LEU A 85 31.58 -46.59 -1.84
N THR A 86 31.19 -47.69 -1.22
CA THR A 86 30.73 -48.91 -1.93
C THR A 86 29.23 -49.10 -2.04
N TRP A 87 28.43 -48.33 -1.33
CA TRP A 87 26.93 -48.36 -1.40
C TRP A 87 26.33 -47.22 -2.22
N ILE A 88 27.16 -46.34 -2.76
CA ILE A 88 26.72 -45.07 -3.39
C ILE A 88 26.11 -45.28 -4.78
N ALA A 89 26.57 -46.29 -5.53
CA ALA A 89 26.10 -46.49 -6.92
C ALA A 89 24.66 -47.04 -7.00
N ALA A 90 24.28 -47.93 -6.11
CA ALA A 90 22.92 -48.49 -6.09
C ALA A 90 21.88 -47.54 -5.47
N ALA A 91 22.30 -46.75 -4.46
CA ALA A 91 21.46 -45.74 -3.85
C ALA A 91 21.22 -44.52 -4.76
N ALA A 92 22.21 -44.16 -5.61
CA ALA A 92 22.07 -43.05 -6.56
C ALA A 92 21.04 -43.31 -7.67
N ALA A 93 20.98 -44.55 -8.18
CA ALA A 93 20.01 -44.90 -9.21
C ALA A 93 18.54 -44.90 -8.68
N LEU A 94 18.35 -45.37 -7.44
CA LEU A 94 17.04 -45.32 -6.78
C LEU A 94 16.67 -43.92 -6.31
N ALA A 95 17.63 -43.10 -5.90
CA ALA A 95 17.39 -41.71 -5.51
C ALA A 95 17.06 -40.81 -6.71
N ILE A 96 17.69 -41.03 -7.85
CA ILE A 96 17.39 -40.30 -9.11
C ILE A 96 16.03 -40.72 -9.64
N GLY A 97 15.72 -42.02 -9.66
CA GLY A 97 14.39 -42.51 -10.08
C GLY A 97 13.26 -42.04 -9.19
N SER A 98 13.44 -42.02 -7.86
CA SER A 98 12.42 -41.53 -6.93
C SER A 98 12.35 -39.99 -6.90
N PHE A 99 13.45 -39.26 -7.19
CA PHE A 99 13.43 -37.81 -7.35
C PHE A 99 12.64 -37.38 -8.60
N PHE A 100 12.86 -38.06 -9.73
CA PHE A 100 12.08 -37.79 -10.94
C PHE A 100 10.61 -38.24 -10.82
N ALA A 101 10.31 -39.38 -10.20
CA ALA A 101 8.95 -39.79 -9.94
C ALA A 101 8.27 -38.90 -8.89
N GLY A 102 8.99 -38.46 -7.85
CA GLY A 102 8.49 -37.55 -6.82
C GLY A 102 8.31 -36.10 -7.28
N SER A 103 9.15 -35.62 -8.22
CA SER A 103 8.97 -34.29 -8.80
C SER A 103 7.79 -34.23 -9.80
N TYR A 104 7.56 -35.32 -10.52
CA TYR A 104 6.38 -35.43 -11.40
C TYR A 104 5.06 -35.51 -10.62
N SER A 105 5.07 -36.13 -9.43
CA SER A 105 3.87 -36.23 -8.58
C SER A 105 3.64 -34.99 -7.72
N ARG A 106 4.65 -34.17 -7.43
CA ARG A 106 4.51 -32.95 -6.61
C ARG A 106 3.93 -31.76 -7.37
N SER A 107 4.02 -31.74 -8.69
CA SER A 107 3.40 -30.70 -9.50
C SER A 107 1.88 -30.84 -9.69
N ALA A 108 1.27 -31.93 -9.23
CA ALA A 108 -0.14 -32.24 -9.46
C ALA A 108 -1.03 -32.24 -8.20
N GLN A 109 -0.50 -31.95 -7.02
CA GLN A 109 -1.26 -32.05 -5.77
C GLN A 109 -1.27 -30.78 -4.93
N SER A 110 -1.64 -29.65 -5.55
CA SER A 110 -2.45 -28.71 -4.80
C SER A 110 -3.83 -29.36 -4.66
N SER A 111 -4.14 -29.88 -3.47
CA SER A 111 -5.43 -30.53 -3.23
C SER A 111 -6.54 -29.59 -3.72
N PRO A 112 -7.51 -30.06 -4.52
CA PRO A 112 -8.59 -29.23 -5.07
C PRO A 112 -9.28 -28.42 -3.98
N GLU A 113 -9.37 -28.95 -2.78
CA GLU A 113 -9.91 -28.33 -1.57
C GLU A 113 -9.18 -27.01 -1.17
N ILE A 114 -7.84 -26.99 -1.23
CA ILE A 114 -7.06 -25.77 -0.92
C ILE A 114 -7.27 -24.72 -2.00
N THR A 115 -7.41 -25.13 -3.25
CA THR A 115 -7.63 -24.21 -4.36
C THR A 115 -9.03 -23.61 -4.29
N GLU A 116 -10.04 -24.41 -3.97
CA GLU A 116 -11.42 -24.00 -3.76
C GLU A 116 -11.54 -23.02 -2.59
N LEU A 117 -10.96 -23.34 -1.43
CA LEU A 117 -10.95 -22.46 -0.26
C LEU A 117 -10.26 -21.13 -0.56
N ARG A 118 -9.15 -21.13 -1.31
CA ARG A 118 -8.47 -19.90 -1.74
C ARG A 118 -9.34 -19.07 -2.67
N GLN A 119 -10.09 -19.71 -3.54
CA GLN A 119 -11.01 -19.03 -4.44
C GLN A 119 -12.19 -18.42 -3.69
N GLU A 120 -12.73 -19.13 -2.71
CA GLU A 120 -13.79 -18.63 -1.84
C GLU A 120 -13.33 -17.42 -1.02
N LEU A 121 -12.14 -17.50 -0.42
CA LEU A 121 -11.55 -16.37 0.29
C LEU A 121 -11.31 -15.15 -0.63
N ARG A 122 -10.94 -15.36 -1.89
CA ARG A 122 -10.79 -14.27 -2.87
C ARG A 122 -12.14 -13.64 -3.17
N SER A 123 -13.16 -14.44 -3.44
CA SER A 123 -14.50 -13.93 -3.71
C SER A 123 -15.06 -13.11 -2.56
N MET A 124 -14.89 -13.58 -1.31
CA MET A 124 -15.30 -12.83 -0.13
C MET A 124 -14.56 -11.49 -0.01
N ARG A 125 -13.26 -11.47 -0.27
CA ARG A 125 -12.47 -10.21 -0.26
C ARG A 125 -12.94 -9.23 -1.32
N ASN A 126 -13.29 -9.69 -2.50
CA ASN A 126 -13.82 -8.85 -3.57
C ASN A 126 -15.20 -8.28 -3.20
N VAL A 127 -16.08 -9.08 -2.57
CA VAL A 127 -17.38 -8.63 -2.08
C VAL A 127 -17.20 -7.52 -1.02
N VAL A 128 -16.29 -7.72 -0.06
CA VAL A 128 -15.99 -6.71 0.96
C VAL A 128 -15.47 -5.43 0.32
N ALA A 129 -14.53 -5.53 -0.65
CA ALA A 129 -14.01 -4.38 -1.37
C ALA A 129 -15.13 -3.60 -2.06
N MET A 130 -16.00 -4.28 -2.81
CA MET A 130 -17.14 -3.68 -3.50
C MET A 130 -18.12 -3.02 -2.54
N SER A 131 -18.45 -3.69 -1.43
CA SER A 131 -19.35 -3.15 -0.41
C SER A 131 -18.80 -1.84 0.19
N LEU A 132 -17.50 -1.77 0.49
CA LEU A 132 -16.87 -0.57 1.04
C LEU A 132 -16.79 0.56 0.01
N LEU A 133 -16.48 0.25 -1.26
CA LEU A 133 -16.40 1.25 -2.33
C LEU A 133 -17.75 1.91 -2.63
N GLN A 134 -18.86 1.23 -2.35
CA GLN A 134 -20.23 1.71 -2.60
C GLN A 134 -20.86 2.46 -1.40
N GLN A 135 -20.12 2.65 -0.30
CA GLN A 135 -20.63 3.34 0.87
C GLN A 135 -20.89 4.83 0.60
N GLN A 136 -21.86 5.40 1.30
CA GLN A 136 -22.20 6.83 1.16
C GLN A 136 -21.12 7.73 1.77
N SER A 137 -20.50 7.30 2.86
CA SER A 137 -19.43 8.03 3.55
C SER A 137 -18.12 8.00 2.77
N ALA A 138 -17.51 9.17 2.51
CA ALA A 138 -16.20 9.27 1.87
C ALA A 138 -15.11 8.52 2.66
N VAL A 139 -15.20 8.50 3.99
CA VAL A 139 -14.25 7.76 4.86
C VAL A 139 -14.35 6.25 4.61
N GLU A 140 -15.57 5.73 4.50
CA GLU A 140 -15.76 4.30 4.22
C GLU A 140 -15.33 3.94 2.79
N ARG A 141 -15.60 4.81 1.81
CA ARG A 141 -15.12 4.60 0.44
C ARG A 141 -13.59 4.65 0.37
N LEU A 142 -12.94 5.56 1.12
CA LEU A 142 -11.49 5.62 1.23
C LEU A 142 -10.92 4.33 1.84
N ARG A 143 -11.58 3.77 2.87
CA ARG A 143 -11.23 2.44 3.42
C ARG A 143 -11.37 1.35 2.37
N GLY A 144 -12.44 1.40 1.56
CA GLY A 144 -12.67 0.47 0.45
C GLY A 144 -11.56 0.53 -0.60
N VAL A 145 -11.14 1.74 -0.99
CA VAL A 145 -10.03 1.96 -1.91
C VAL A 145 -8.74 1.39 -1.35
N ASN A 146 -8.39 1.74 -0.09
CA ASN A 146 -7.18 1.23 0.56
C ASN A 146 -7.19 -0.30 0.73
N TYR A 147 -8.35 -0.88 1.03
CA TYR A 147 -8.52 -2.32 1.10
C TYR A 147 -8.30 -2.98 -0.27
N SER A 148 -8.92 -2.43 -1.32
CA SER A 148 -8.79 -2.90 -2.69
C SER A 148 -7.35 -2.85 -3.20
N GLY A 149 -6.61 -1.78 -2.90
CA GLY A 149 -5.19 -1.62 -3.26
C GLY A 149 -4.26 -2.65 -2.61
N ARG A 150 -4.68 -3.30 -1.52
CA ARG A 150 -3.91 -4.37 -0.86
C ARG A 150 -4.16 -5.76 -1.44
N LEU A 151 -5.19 -5.93 -2.26
CA LEU A 151 -5.47 -7.21 -2.90
C LEU A 151 -4.38 -7.55 -3.92
N ASP A 152 -3.90 -8.79 -3.94
CA ASP A 152 -2.84 -9.18 -4.88
C ASP A 152 -3.37 -9.43 -6.29
N ASN A 153 -4.58 -9.95 -6.40
CA ASN A 153 -5.24 -10.20 -7.68
C ASN A 153 -6.75 -10.03 -7.54
N PRO A 154 -7.24 -8.77 -7.49
CA PRO A 154 -8.68 -8.52 -7.43
C PRO A 154 -9.36 -8.90 -8.76
N ASP A 155 -10.63 -9.18 -8.68
CA ASP A 155 -11.48 -9.41 -9.85
C ASP A 155 -11.57 -8.12 -10.68
N ASP A 156 -11.85 -8.27 -11.95
CA ASP A 156 -12.00 -7.13 -12.87
C ASP A 156 -13.11 -6.16 -12.42
N SER A 157 -14.12 -6.65 -11.72
CA SER A 157 -15.20 -5.82 -11.13
C SER A 157 -14.66 -4.83 -10.07
N VAL A 158 -13.72 -5.27 -9.21
CA VAL A 158 -13.10 -4.40 -8.20
C VAL A 158 -12.20 -3.36 -8.87
N VAL A 159 -11.42 -3.78 -9.88
CA VAL A 159 -10.57 -2.85 -10.65
C VAL A 159 -11.44 -1.83 -11.39
N ALA A 160 -12.53 -2.26 -12.01
CA ALA A 160 -13.48 -1.36 -12.68
C ALA A 160 -14.13 -0.38 -11.69
N ALA A 161 -14.46 -0.84 -10.48
CA ALA A 161 -14.99 0.03 -9.42
C ALA A 161 -13.95 1.07 -8.97
N LEU A 162 -12.67 0.70 -8.83
CA LEU A 162 -11.58 1.65 -8.54
C LEU A 162 -11.44 2.70 -9.66
N VAL A 163 -11.51 2.28 -10.93
CA VAL A 163 -11.48 3.21 -12.07
C VAL A 163 -12.68 4.17 -12.02
N GLN A 164 -13.86 3.66 -11.72
CA GLN A 164 -15.05 4.50 -11.58
C GLN A 164 -14.92 5.48 -10.41
N THR A 165 -14.38 5.03 -9.28
CA THR A 165 -14.09 5.87 -8.11
C THR A 165 -13.10 6.98 -8.49
N LEU A 166 -12.01 6.66 -9.19
CA LEU A 166 -11.06 7.65 -9.71
C LEU A 166 -11.75 8.69 -10.60
N ARG A 167 -12.65 8.27 -11.48
CA ARG A 167 -13.28 9.14 -12.48
C ARG A 167 -14.30 10.11 -11.88
N SER A 168 -15.06 9.69 -10.87
CA SER A 168 -16.30 10.39 -10.49
C SER A 168 -16.60 10.44 -9.00
N ASP A 169 -15.71 10.00 -8.11
CA ASP A 169 -15.98 10.17 -6.68
C ASP A 169 -16.05 11.65 -6.31
N SER A 170 -17.01 12.01 -5.46
CA SER A 170 -17.19 13.39 -5.01
C SER A 170 -16.02 13.92 -4.15
N SER A 171 -15.28 13.04 -3.49
CA SER A 171 -14.14 13.39 -2.66
C SER A 171 -12.83 13.33 -3.47
N VAL A 172 -12.10 14.43 -3.48
CA VAL A 172 -10.75 14.50 -4.08
C VAL A 172 -9.81 13.48 -3.45
N ASP A 173 -9.85 13.32 -2.13
CA ASP A 173 -8.99 12.37 -1.40
C ASP A 173 -9.27 10.92 -1.81
N VAL A 174 -10.54 10.58 -2.02
CA VAL A 174 -10.93 9.25 -2.49
C VAL A 174 -10.44 9.02 -3.92
N ARG A 175 -10.54 10.04 -4.79
CA ARG A 175 -10.01 9.96 -6.16
C ARG A 175 -8.48 9.79 -6.18
N LEU A 176 -7.76 10.55 -5.37
CA LEU A 176 -6.29 10.41 -5.23
C LEU A 176 -5.89 9.01 -4.73
N ALA A 177 -6.57 8.53 -3.70
CA ALA A 177 -6.33 7.19 -3.19
C ALA A 177 -6.63 6.11 -4.25
N ALA A 178 -7.69 6.30 -5.06
CA ALA A 178 -8.02 5.38 -6.15
C ALA A 178 -6.95 5.36 -7.25
N ALA A 179 -6.35 6.52 -7.57
CA ALA A 179 -5.19 6.59 -8.46
C ALA A 179 -4.04 5.76 -7.92
N ASP A 180 -3.65 5.99 -6.66
CA ASP A 180 -2.56 5.24 -6.01
C ASP A 180 -2.84 3.73 -5.94
N ALA A 181 -4.06 3.32 -5.60
CA ALA A 181 -4.45 1.91 -5.59
C ALA A 181 -4.36 1.25 -6.97
N LEU A 182 -4.69 1.98 -8.04
CA LEU A 182 -4.62 1.50 -9.43
C LEU A 182 -3.19 1.30 -9.94
N ARG A 183 -2.19 1.98 -9.38
CA ARG A 183 -0.76 1.81 -9.74
C ARG A 183 -0.33 0.35 -9.67
N LYS A 184 -0.79 -0.39 -8.68
CA LYS A 184 -0.49 -1.82 -8.53
C LYS A 184 -0.99 -2.67 -9.71
N TYR A 185 -2.00 -2.21 -10.42
CA TYR A 185 -2.67 -2.95 -11.49
C TYR A 185 -2.35 -2.45 -12.90
N THR A 186 -1.41 -1.56 -13.04
CA THR A 186 -1.00 -0.96 -14.32
C THR A 186 -0.34 -1.93 -15.30
N SER A 187 0.01 -3.14 -14.85
CA SER A 187 0.38 -4.25 -15.74
C SER A 187 -0.77 -4.69 -16.66
N ARG A 188 -2.02 -4.40 -16.28
CA ARG A 188 -3.21 -4.63 -17.12
C ARG A 188 -3.35 -3.46 -18.10
N PRO A 189 -3.30 -3.67 -19.43
CA PRO A 189 -3.33 -2.58 -20.42
C PRO A 189 -4.58 -1.69 -20.32
N ASN A 190 -5.74 -2.27 -20.01
CA ASN A 190 -6.99 -1.56 -19.81
C ASN A 190 -6.95 -0.59 -18.62
N VAL A 191 -6.17 -0.87 -17.58
CA VAL A 191 -6.04 0.02 -16.42
C VAL A 191 -5.29 1.29 -16.80
N ARG A 192 -4.15 1.18 -17.49
CA ARG A 192 -3.40 2.35 -18.00
C ARG A 192 -4.23 3.24 -18.90
N GLN A 193 -4.96 2.63 -19.82
CA GLN A 193 -5.88 3.37 -20.67
C GLN A 193 -6.94 4.10 -19.84
N SER A 194 -7.54 3.43 -18.86
CA SER A 194 -8.57 4.03 -17.99
C SER A 194 -8.04 5.19 -17.14
N ILE A 195 -6.78 5.10 -16.65
CA ILE A 195 -6.11 6.20 -15.95
C ILE A 195 -5.92 7.39 -16.90
N SER A 196 -5.47 7.14 -18.11
CA SER A 196 -5.29 8.16 -19.15
C SER A 196 -6.60 8.84 -19.57
N GLU A 197 -7.69 8.08 -19.64
CA GLU A 197 -9.03 8.62 -19.89
C GLU A 197 -9.56 9.41 -18.69
N ALA A 198 -9.34 8.90 -17.46
CA ALA A 198 -9.76 9.58 -16.25
C ALA A 198 -9.12 10.96 -16.14
N LEU A 199 -7.86 11.14 -16.53
CA LEU A 199 -7.17 12.44 -16.53
C LEU A 199 -7.96 13.53 -17.27
N THR A 200 -8.58 13.20 -18.40
CA THR A 200 -9.28 14.21 -19.22
C THR A 200 -10.62 14.67 -18.67
N VAL A 201 -11.17 13.96 -17.68
CA VAL A 201 -12.47 14.27 -17.06
C VAL A 201 -12.32 14.79 -15.63
N GLN A 202 -11.08 14.92 -15.12
CA GLN A 202 -10.85 15.45 -13.79
C GLN A 202 -11.05 16.96 -13.73
N ASP A 203 -11.73 17.40 -12.67
CA ASP A 203 -11.95 18.79 -12.31
C ASP A 203 -10.96 19.32 -11.26
N SER A 204 -10.27 18.44 -10.55
CA SER A 204 -9.30 18.79 -9.51
C SER A 204 -7.88 18.86 -10.07
N PRO A 205 -7.20 20.01 -9.97
CA PRO A 205 -5.80 20.15 -10.36
C PRO A 205 -4.86 19.17 -9.64
N LEU A 206 -5.16 18.84 -8.37
CA LEU A 206 -4.37 17.88 -7.59
C LEU A 206 -4.44 16.47 -8.19
N VAL A 207 -5.65 16.03 -8.57
CA VAL A 207 -5.82 14.73 -9.20
C VAL A 207 -5.20 14.71 -10.59
N GLN A 208 -5.35 15.80 -11.36
CA GLN A 208 -4.70 15.94 -12.67
C GLN A 208 -3.17 15.79 -12.58
N LEU A 209 -2.55 16.52 -11.62
CA LEU A 209 -1.09 16.43 -11.40
C LEU A 209 -0.66 15.02 -11.01
N ALA A 210 -1.37 14.37 -10.09
CA ALA A 210 -1.06 13.01 -9.66
C ALA A 210 -1.13 12.00 -10.83
N LEU A 211 -2.15 12.11 -11.69
CA LEU A 211 -2.30 11.23 -12.85
C LEU A 211 -1.25 11.50 -13.94
N ILE A 212 -0.85 12.76 -14.14
CA ILE A 212 0.22 13.12 -15.08
C ILE A 212 1.53 12.49 -14.61
N ASP A 213 1.86 12.64 -13.32
CA ASP A 213 3.09 12.10 -12.75
C ASP A 213 3.11 10.57 -12.84
N GLU A 214 2.01 9.91 -12.55
CA GLU A 214 1.88 8.45 -12.66
C GLU A 214 2.08 7.97 -14.12
N LEU A 215 1.44 8.60 -15.09
CA LEU A 215 1.55 8.22 -16.50
C LEU A 215 2.96 8.45 -17.05
N VAL A 216 3.65 9.48 -16.58
CA VAL A 216 5.07 9.74 -16.90
C VAL A 216 5.96 8.67 -16.29
N GLU A 217 5.76 8.32 -15.01
CA GLU A 217 6.52 7.26 -14.32
C GLU A 217 6.37 5.91 -15.01
N LEU A 218 5.16 5.60 -15.48
CA LEU A 218 4.85 4.40 -16.27
C LEU A 218 5.41 4.43 -17.69
N ARG A 219 5.98 5.56 -18.12
CA ARG A 219 6.46 5.79 -19.49
C ARG A 219 5.40 5.46 -20.53
N ASP A 220 4.15 5.80 -20.25
CA ASP A 220 3.03 5.49 -21.13
C ASP A 220 2.96 6.48 -22.30
N ARG A 221 3.56 6.11 -23.43
CA ARG A 221 3.53 6.93 -24.65
C ARG A 221 2.12 7.18 -25.18
N GLN A 222 1.16 6.31 -24.87
CA GLN A 222 -0.23 6.48 -25.29
C GLN A 222 -0.90 7.63 -24.55
N ALA A 223 -0.43 7.94 -23.32
CA ALA A 223 -0.90 9.07 -22.53
C ALA A 223 -0.63 10.43 -23.19
N ALA A 224 0.33 10.54 -24.12
CA ALA A 224 0.63 11.78 -24.83
C ALA A 224 -0.60 12.36 -25.55
N ASN A 225 -1.52 11.52 -26.02
CA ASN A 225 -2.76 11.98 -26.61
C ASN A 225 -3.74 12.56 -25.59
N ALA A 226 -3.81 11.97 -24.40
CA ALA A 226 -4.60 12.51 -23.28
C ALA A 226 -4.01 13.84 -22.81
N PHE A 227 -2.69 13.95 -22.69
CA PHE A 227 -2.00 15.19 -22.33
C PHE A 227 -2.30 16.32 -23.32
N ARG A 228 -2.24 16.05 -24.62
CA ARG A 228 -2.59 17.06 -25.64
C ARG A 228 -4.05 17.49 -25.53
N ARG A 229 -4.99 16.56 -25.34
CA ARG A 229 -6.41 16.90 -25.14
C ARG A 229 -6.61 17.77 -23.91
N LEU A 230 -5.98 17.42 -22.79
CA LEU A 230 -6.07 18.22 -21.56
C LEU A 230 -5.48 19.62 -21.78
N ALA A 231 -4.34 19.72 -22.47
CA ALA A 231 -3.67 21.01 -22.75
C ALA A 231 -4.50 21.98 -23.60
N THR A 232 -5.53 21.51 -24.32
CA THR A 232 -6.44 22.37 -25.11
C THR A 232 -7.58 22.99 -24.29
N GLN A 233 -7.74 22.62 -23.01
CA GLN A 233 -8.75 23.20 -22.14
C GLN A 233 -8.38 24.64 -21.77
N SER A 234 -9.34 25.57 -21.89
CA SER A 234 -9.13 27.02 -21.65
C SER A 234 -8.86 27.35 -20.18
N ASP A 235 -9.51 26.62 -19.27
CA ASP A 235 -9.54 26.90 -17.84
C ASP A 235 -8.59 26.02 -17.03
N LEU A 236 -7.53 25.53 -17.67
CA LEU A 236 -6.56 24.67 -17.04
C LEU A 236 -5.70 25.43 -16.02
N ASP A 237 -5.52 24.85 -14.83
CA ASP A 237 -4.66 25.37 -13.78
C ASP A 237 -3.23 25.59 -14.31
N PRO A 238 -2.55 26.73 -13.99
CA PRO A 238 -1.22 27.04 -14.48
C PRO A 238 -0.16 25.98 -14.13
N ASN A 239 -0.25 25.37 -12.95
CA ASN A 239 0.67 24.32 -12.52
C ASN A 239 0.48 23.04 -13.34
N VAL A 240 -0.78 22.67 -13.60
CA VAL A 240 -1.12 21.53 -14.47
C VAL A 240 -0.61 21.79 -15.89
N LYS A 241 -0.82 22.98 -16.43
CA LYS A 241 -0.32 23.35 -17.76
C LYS A 241 1.20 23.26 -17.85
N SER A 242 1.91 23.78 -16.84
CA SER A 242 3.37 23.69 -16.75
C SER A 242 3.85 22.24 -16.68
N ARG A 243 3.19 21.42 -15.84
CA ARG A 243 3.56 20.00 -15.69
C ARG A 243 3.29 19.19 -16.96
N LEU A 244 2.15 19.46 -17.65
CA LEU A 244 1.83 18.83 -18.92
C LEU A 244 2.88 19.08 -20.00
N SER A 245 3.36 20.34 -20.11
CA SER A 245 4.39 20.69 -21.11
C SER A 245 5.65 19.86 -20.89
N LYS A 246 6.11 19.75 -19.63
CA LYS A 246 7.25 18.91 -19.27
C LYS A 246 6.99 17.43 -19.52
N ALA A 247 5.80 16.94 -19.15
CA ALA A 247 5.42 15.53 -19.32
C ALA A 247 5.42 15.11 -20.81
N ILE A 248 4.92 15.97 -21.68
CA ILE A 248 4.94 15.73 -23.13
C ILE A 248 6.37 15.64 -23.64
N GLU A 249 7.26 16.55 -23.19
CA GLU A 249 8.67 16.54 -23.55
C GLU A 249 9.37 15.27 -23.04
N GLU A 250 9.17 14.90 -21.78
CA GLU A 250 9.73 13.70 -21.15
C GLU A 250 9.34 12.40 -21.90
N LEU A 251 8.10 12.32 -22.40
CA LEU A 251 7.62 11.14 -23.14
C LEU A 251 8.05 11.12 -24.64
N GLN A 252 8.46 12.26 -25.19
CA GLN A 252 8.91 12.35 -26.59
C GLN A 252 10.41 12.06 -26.76
N VAL A 253 11.21 12.36 -25.73
CA VAL A 253 12.69 12.20 -25.75
C VAL A 253 13.11 10.74 -25.54
N GLN A 254 12.21 9.86 -25.18
CA GLN A 254 12.45 8.41 -24.95
C GLN A 254 11.95 7.56 -26.12
#